data_c7c5256cf2449a2026dce859b7a8bcba
#
_entry.id   c7c5256cf2449a2026dce859b7a8bcba
#
_cell.length_a   1.000
_cell.length_b   1.000
_cell.length_c   1.000
_cell.angle_alpha   90.00
_cell.angle_beta   90.00
_cell.angle_gamma   90.00
#
_symmetry.space_group_name_H-M   'P 1'
#
loop_
_entity.id
_entity.type
_entity.pdbx_description
1 polymer ?
#
loop_
_entity_poly.entity_id
_entity_poly.type
_entity_poly.pdbx_seq_one_letter_code
_entity_poly.pdbx_strand_id
1 'polypeptide(L)'
;MCLHTILPDPADSKRMFIAISTAGAYRTDDGGTSWQARNQGVRAVFLPDQYPEFGQCVHKMVQHPAQPQRLFLQNHWGLYRSDDGGNSWKDIANGVPSDFGFCMAIHPHDPDTVYIVPIESDEYRCTPEGKLRVYQTRNAGKSWEPLTRGLPQKDALETVLRDSLATDTCSSAGIYFGTRSGKVYGSADEGKSWQLVIGGLPPVVCVRAALVDGEGSVSTRRRGGAEKKRAKKRDAGSKRARSKQTAKGRALASKR
;
A
#
# COMPACT_ATOMS: atom_id res chain seq x y z
N MET A 1 -17.70 6.80 3.18
CA MET A 1 -16.99 6.60 1.89
C MET A 1 -15.50 6.88 2.09
N CYS A 2 -14.62 6.02 1.55
CA CYS A 2 -13.17 6.20 1.62
C CYS A 2 -12.57 5.99 0.22
N LEU A 3 -11.79 6.97 -0.24
CA LEU A 3 -10.98 6.85 -1.45
C LEU A 3 -9.76 5.97 -1.14
N HIS A 4 -9.60 4.86 -1.84
CA HIS A 4 -8.55 3.88 -1.59
C HIS A 4 -7.49 3.82 -2.68
N THR A 5 -7.84 4.15 -3.91
CA THR A 5 -6.93 4.04 -5.05
C THR A 5 -7.07 5.25 -5.95
N ILE A 6 -5.94 5.78 -6.38
CA ILE A 6 -5.82 6.77 -7.46
C ILE A 6 -4.80 6.21 -8.43
N LEU A 7 -5.19 6.01 -9.69
CA LEU A 7 -4.35 5.49 -10.77
C LEU A 7 -4.35 6.49 -11.93
N PRO A 8 -3.32 7.34 -12.04
CA PRO A 8 -3.07 8.11 -13.25
C PRO A 8 -2.76 7.16 -14.42
N ASP A 9 -3.33 7.42 -15.59
CA ASP A 9 -3.01 6.64 -16.79
C ASP A 9 -1.59 6.98 -17.26
N PRO A 10 -0.71 5.99 -17.48
CA PRO A 10 0.67 6.26 -17.88
C PRO A 10 0.80 6.81 -19.31
N ALA A 11 -0.22 6.66 -20.15
CA ALA A 11 -0.24 7.07 -21.55
C ALA A 11 -1.03 8.36 -21.80
N ASP A 12 -1.92 8.74 -20.87
CA ASP A 12 -2.80 9.92 -21.02
C ASP A 12 -2.90 10.68 -19.70
N SER A 13 -2.26 11.84 -19.61
CA SER A 13 -2.25 12.69 -18.40
C SER A 13 -3.62 13.25 -18.01
N LYS A 14 -4.61 13.19 -18.88
CA LYS A 14 -6.00 13.59 -18.60
C LYS A 14 -6.82 12.43 -18.05
N ARG A 15 -6.37 11.20 -18.25
CA ARG A 15 -7.08 10.02 -17.77
C ARG A 15 -6.59 9.62 -16.39
N MET A 16 -7.53 9.33 -15.52
CA MET A 16 -7.25 8.84 -14.18
C MET A 16 -8.43 7.98 -13.71
N PHE A 17 -8.11 6.95 -12.94
CA PHE A 17 -9.09 6.13 -12.25
C PHE A 17 -9.03 6.41 -10.75
N ILE A 18 -10.20 6.35 -10.10
CA ILE A 18 -10.29 6.31 -8.63
C ILE A 18 -11.17 5.15 -8.21
N ALA A 19 -10.87 4.58 -7.05
CA ALA A 19 -11.67 3.51 -6.44
C ALA A 19 -12.04 3.88 -4.99
N ILE A 20 -13.34 3.75 -4.69
CA ILE A 20 -13.96 4.26 -3.47
C ILE A 20 -14.79 3.15 -2.83
N SER A 21 -14.65 2.94 -1.51
CA SER A 21 -15.59 2.11 -0.75
C SER A 21 -16.98 2.70 -0.79
N THR A 22 -17.98 1.86 -1.02
CA THR A 22 -19.42 2.20 -1.07
C THR A 22 -19.80 3.22 -2.15
N ALA A 23 -18.93 3.40 -3.16
CA ALA A 23 -19.24 4.22 -4.33
C ALA A 23 -18.81 3.54 -5.64
N GLY A 24 -17.75 2.73 -5.64
CA GLY A 24 -17.29 2.02 -6.83
C GLY A 24 -16.02 2.62 -7.46
N ALA A 25 -15.78 2.25 -8.71
CA ALA A 25 -14.71 2.78 -9.55
C ALA A 25 -15.23 3.88 -10.46
N TYR A 26 -14.42 4.92 -10.65
CA TYR A 26 -14.71 6.04 -11.56
C TYR A 26 -13.51 6.34 -12.42
N ARG A 27 -13.76 6.89 -13.61
CA ARG A 27 -12.75 7.36 -14.55
C ARG A 27 -13.04 8.80 -14.96
N THR A 28 -12.01 9.60 -15.03
CA THR A 28 -11.97 10.87 -15.75
C THR A 28 -11.15 10.71 -17.02
N ASP A 29 -11.54 11.39 -18.09
CA ASP A 29 -10.80 11.51 -19.35
C ASP A 29 -10.49 13.00 -19.67
N ASP A 30 -10.76 13.92 -18.73
CA ASP A 30 -10.64 15.38 -18.89
C ASP A 30 -9.83 16.06 -17.77
N GLY A 31 -8.98 15.30 -17.08
CA GLY A 31 -8.12 15.81 -16.01
C GLY A 31 -8.85 16.08 -14.71
N GLY A 32 -9.97 15.39 -14.46
CA GLY A 32 -10.73 15.49 -13.21
C GLY A 32 -11.89 16.49 -13.26
N THR A 33 -12.17 17.09 -14.42
CA THR A 33 -13.30 18.03 -14.57
C THR A 33 -14.63 17.28 -14.47
N SER A 34 -14.71 16.08 -15.05
CA SER A 34 -15.85 15.18 -14.91
C SER A 34 -15.42 13.75 -14.59
N TRP A 35 -16.31 12.99 -13.99
CA TRP A 35 -16.09 11.60 -13.59
C TRP A 35 -17.26 10.73 -14.00
N GLN A 36 -16.95 9.56 -14.54
CA GLN A 36 -17.93 8.57 -14.98
C GLN A 36 -17.76 7.29 -14.20
N ALA A 37 -18.87 6.71 -13.74
CA ALA A 37 -18.88 5.41 -13.10
C ALA A 37 -18.36 4.32 -14.07
N ARG A 38 -17.59 3.39 -13.56
CA ARG A 38 -16.96 2.30 -14.29
C ARG A 38 -17.11 0.98 -13.52
N ASN A 39 -18.36 0.55 -13.34
CA ASN A 39 -18.71 -0.58 -12.48
C ASN A 39 -19.48 -1.68 -13.20
N GLN A 40 -19.63 -1.62 -14.52
CA GLN A 40 -20.40 -2.61 -15.28
C GLN A 40 -19.83 -4.02 -15.08
N GLY A 41 -20.61 -4.93 -14.47
CA GLY A 41 -20.21 -6.29 -14.16
C GLY A 41 -19.62 -6.49 -12.74
N VAL A 42 -19.44 -5.43 -11.94
CA VAL A 42 -18.98 -5.52 -10.55
C VAL A 42 -20.17 -5.64 -9.61
N ARG A 43 -20.20 -6.68 -8.77
CA ARG A 43 -21.31 -6.95 -7.84
C ARG A 43 -21.33 -6.00 -6.63
N ALA A 44 -22.54 -5.70 -6.18
CA ALA A 44 -22.81 -5.01 -4.91
C ALA A 44 -23.98 -5.72 -4.19
N VAL A 45 -23.73 -6.89 -3.63
CA VAL A 45 -24.74 -7.83 -3.11
C VAL A 45 -25.61 -7.24 -1.99
N PHE A 46 -25.11 -6.22 -1.29
CA PHE A 46 -25.85 -5.51 -0.24
C PHE A 46 -26.89 -4.52 -0.77
N LEU A 47 -26.96 -4.31 -2.08
CA LEU A 47 -27.97 -3.45 -2.71
C LEU A 47 -29.08 -4.29 -3.35
N PRO A 48 -30.32 -3.75 -3.51
CA PRO A 48 -31.40 -4.44 -4.18
C PRO A 48 -31.06 -4.83 -5.63
N ASP A 49 -30.39 -3.95 -6.36
CA ASP A 49 -29.75 -4.28 -7.64
C ASP A 49 -28.32 -4.74 -7.34
N GLN A 50 -28.00 -5.96 -7.76
CA GLN A 50 -26.68 -6.55 -7.54
C GLN A 50 -25.59 -6.01 -8.49
N TYR A 51 -25.98 -5.33 -9.58
CA TYR A 51 -25.05 -4.75 -10.55
C TYR A 51 -25.40 -3.27 -10.84
N PRO A 52 -25.47 -2.43 -9.80
CA PRO A 52 -25.85 -1.04 -9.96
C PRO A 52 -24.77 -0.23 -10.69
N GLU A 53 -25.14 0.93 -11.22
CA GLU A 53 -24.18 1.85 -11.83
C GLU A 53 -23.09 2.29 -10.86
N PHE A 54 -23.44 2.49 -9.58
CA PHE A 54 -22.49 2.87 -8.49
C PHE A 54 -22.95 2.28 -7.16
N GLY A 55 -22.04 2.27 -6.18
CA GLY A 55 -22.32 1.74 -4.83
C GLY A 55 -21.49 0.52 -4.47
N GLN A 56 -20.68 0.01 -5.40
CA GLN A 56 -19.74 -1.08 -5.13
C GLN A 56 -18.73 -0.68 -4.05
N CYS A 57 -18.29 -1.65 -3.25
CA CYS A 57 -17.28 -1.42 -2.23
C CYS A 57 -15.91 -1.87 -2.73
N VAL A 58 -15.25 -1.02 -3.50
CA VAL A 58 -13.95 -1.33 -4.08
C VAL A 58 -12.85 -1.14 -3.04
N HIS A 59 -12.02 -2.16 -2.84
CA HIS A 59 -10.94 -2.16 -1.85
C HIS A 59 -9.59 -1.79 -2.46
N LYS A 60 -9.29 -2.27 -3.65
CA LYS A 60 -8.04 -1.99 -4.35
C LYS A 60 -8.23 -2.11 -5.85
N MET A 61 -7.51 -1.30 -6.61
CA MET A 61 -7.41 -1.40 -8.06
C MET A 61 -5.95 -1.23 -8.48
N VAL A 62 -5.50 -2.01 -9.47
CA VAL A 62 -4.14 -1.94 -10.00
C VAL A 62 -4.16 -1.96 -11.53
N GLN A 63 -3.12 -1.36 -12.14
CA GLN A 63 -2.90 -1.21 -13.56
C GLN A 63 -1.42 -1.40 -13.87
N HIS A 64 -1.10 -2.02 -15.00
CA HIS A 64 0.28 -2.14 -15.46
C HIS A 64 0.54 -1.13 -16.60
N PRO A 65 1.66 -0.38 -16.56
CA PRO A 65 1.92 0.65 -17.56
C PRO A 65 2.07 0.12 -19.00
N ALA A 66 2.52 -1.13 -19.18
CA ALA A 66 2.61 -1.74 -20.51
C ALA A 66 1.23 -2.15 -21.11
N GLN A 67 0.18 -2.25 -20.29
CA GLN A 67 -1.18 -2.57 -20.71
C GLN A 67 -2.21 -1.68 -19.98
N PRO A 68 -2.26 -0.38 -20.26
CA PRO A 68 -3.10 0.55 -19.51
C PRO A 68 -4.60 0.31 -19.66
N GLN A 69 -5.04 -0.45 -20.66
CA GLN A 69 -6.45 -0.85 -20.80
C GLN A 69 -6.82 -2.03 -19.91
N ARG A 70 -5.82 -2.75 -19.36
CA ARG A 70 -6.06 -3.84 -18.44
C ARG A 70 -5.94 -3.37 -17.00
N LEU A 71 -7.04 -3.56 -16.26
CA LEU A 71 -7.13 -3.25 -14.85
C LEU A 71 -7.56 -4.50 -14.07
N PHE A 72 -7.11 -4.58 -12.84
CA PHE A 72 -7.60 -5.56 -11.88
C PHE A 72 -8.18 -4.85 -10.67
N LEU A 73 -9.21 -5.45 -10.08
CA LEU A 73 -9.96 -4.85 -9.00
C LEU A 73 -10.32 -5.89 -7.94
N GLN A 74 -10.00 -5.60 -6.68
CA GLN A 74 -10.54 -6.29 -5.51
C GLN A 74 -11.75 -5.51 -5.02
N ASN A 75 -12.89 -6.15 -5.06
CA ASN A 75 -14.13 -5.62 -4.50
C ASN A 75 -14.48 -6.34 -3.19
N HIS A 76 -15.49 -5.89 -2.50
CA HIS A 76 -16.05 -6.58 -1.32
C HIS A 76 -16.56 -7.99 -1.68
N TRP A 77 -17.15 -8.13 -2.85
CA TRP A 77 -17.53 -9.42 -3.45
C TRP A 77 -16.88 -9.59 -4.81
N GLY A 78 -15.83 -10.35 -4.84
CA GLY A 78 -15.17 -10.78 -6.07
C GLY A 78 -13.86 -10.07 -6.39
N LEU A 79 -13.14 -10.73 -7.27
CA LEU A 79 -11.96 -10.24 -7.96
C LEU A 79 -12.35 -10.02 -9.42
N TYR A 80 -11.97 -8.89 -9.98
CA TYR A 80 -12.40 -8.53 -11.34
C TYR A 80 -11.23 -8.11 -12.20
N ARG A 81 -11.39 -8.35 -13.51
CA ARG A 81 -10.51 -7.83 -14.55
C ARG A 81 -11.33 -7.08 -15.60
N SER A 82 -10.81 -5.95 -16.02
CA SER A 82 -11.20 -5.22 -17.21
C SER A 82 -10.09 -5.32 -18.25
N ASP A 83 -10.43 -5.45 -19.52
CA ASP A 83 -9.51 -5.40 -20.67
C ASP A 83 -9.83 -4.20 -21.59
N ASP A 84 -10.76 -3.32 -21.20
CA ASP A 84 -11.33 -2.23 -21.99
C ASP A 84 -11.30 -0.86 -21.27
N GLY A 85 -10.31 -0.67 -20.38
CA GLY A 85 -10.15 0.59 -19.65
C GLY A 85 -11.25 0.84 -18.62
N GLY A 86 -11.73 -0.22 -17.98
CA GLY A 86 -12.75 -0.15 -16.93
C GLY A 86 -14.19 -0.04 -17.44
N ASN A 87 -14.44 -0.12 -18.76
CA ASN A 87 -15.80 -0.04 -19.26
C ASN A 87 -16.63 -1.27 -18.89
N SER A 88 -16.01 -2.45 -18.83
CA SER A 88 -16.65 -3.67 -18.33
C SER A 88 -15.68 -4.51 -17.51
N TRP A 89 -16.22 -5.31 -16.58
CA TRP A 89 -15.47 -6.15 -15.67
C TRP A 89 -15.96 -7.61 -15.73
N LYS A 90 -15.00 -8.53 -15.65
CA LYS A 90 -15.24 -9.98 -15.60
C LYS A 90 -14.77 -10.51 -14.27
N ASP A 91 -15.57 -11.33 -13.61
CA ASP A 91 -15.18 -12.03 -12.39
C ASP A 91 -14.04 -13.02 -12.69
N ILE A 92 -13.00 -12.99 -11.87
CA ILE A 92 -11.80 -13.83 -11.97
C ILE A 92 -11.47 -14.53 -10.64
N ALA A 93 -12.41 -14.64 -9.71
CA ALA A 93 -12.21 -15.21 -8.39
C ALA A 93 -12.17 -16.74 -8.37
N ASN A 94 -12.36 -17.42 -9.51
CA ASN A 94 -12.34 -18.87 -9.56
C ASN A 94 -10.97 -19.43 -9.16
N GLY A 95 -10.94 -20.31 -8.13
CA GLY A 95 -9.71 -20.97 -7.65
C GLY A 95 -9.07 -20.30 -6.43
N VAL A 96 -9.65 -19.24 -5.87
CA VAL A 96 -9.25 -18.70 -4.56
C VAL A 96 -10.15 -19.23 -3.45
N PRO A 97 -9.66 -19.32 -2.19
CA PRO A 97 -10.44 -19.87 -1.08
C PRO A 97 -11.55 -18.91 -0.58
N SER A 98 -11.39 -17.62 -0.87
CA SER A 98 -12.35 -16.56 -0.61
C SER A 98 -12.16 -15.47 -1.66
N ASP A 99 -13.24 -14.88 -2.13
CA ASP A 99 -13.23 -13.75 -3.06
C ASP A 99 -13.16 -12.40 -2.31
N PHE A 100 -13.09 -12.43 -0.98
CA PHE A 100 -12.95 -11.26 -0.13
C PHE A 100 -11.48 -11.00 0.24
N GLY A 101 -11.04 -9.76 0.16
CA GLY A 101 -9.71 -9.33 0.54
C GLY A 101 -9.54 -7.83 0.44
N PHE A 102 -8.39 -7.31 0.85
CA PHE A 102 -8.12 -5.88 0.79
C PHE A 102 -6.99 -5.51 -0.14
N CYS A 103 -5.96 -6.33 -0.22
CA CYS A 103 -4.74 -6.00 -0.94
C CYS A 103 -4.67 -6.64 -2.32
N MET A 104 -4.01 -5.94 -3.22
CA MET A 104 -3.67 -6.42 -4.55
C MET A 104 -2.41 -5.71 -5.02
N ALA A 105 -1.46 -6.44 -5.61
CA ALA A 105 -0.29 -5.88 -6.25
C ALA A 105 -0.08 -6.52 -7.62
N ILE A 106 0.37 -5.74 -8.59
CA ILE A 106 0.71 -6.22 -9.93
C ILE A 106 2.22 -6.43 -10.05
N HIS A 107 2.62 -7.43 -10.81
CA HIS A 107 4.03 -7.68 -11.09
C HIS A 107 4.60 -6.53 -11.94
N PRO A 108 5.81 -6.02 -11.64
CA PRO A 108 6.35 -4.82 -12.30
C PRO A 108 6.69 -5.02 -13.78
N HIS A 109 6.93 -6.27 -14.20
CA HIS A 109 7.39 -6.61 -15.55
C HIS A 109 6.40 -7.48 -16.34
N ASP A 110 5.32 -7.96 -15.70
CA ASP A 110 4.33 -8.84 -16.33
C ASP A 110 2.91 -8.37 -16.03
N PRO A 111 2.18 -7.82 -17.00
CA PRO A 111 0.83 -7.30 -16.83
C PRO A 111 -0.22 -8.40 -16.55
N ASP A 112 0.11 -9.66 -16.73
CA ASP A 112 -0.79 -10.79 -16.50
C ASP A 112 -0.61 -11.41 -15.11
N THR A 113 0.42 -10.98 -14.37
CA THR A 113 0.74 -11.50 -13.05
C THR A 113 0.30 -10.53 -11.95
N VAL A 114 -0.58 -11.03 -11.07
CA VAL A 114 -1.14 -10.28 -9.93
C VAL A 114 -1.08 -11.13 -8.66
N TYR A 115 -0.88 -10.46 -7.53
CA TYR A 115 -0.81 -11.05 -6.19
C TYR A 115 -1.91 -10.52 -5.30
N ILE A 116 -2.50 -11.41 -4.49
CA ILE A 116 -3.50 -11.07 -3.47
C ILE A 116 -3.26 -11.88 -2.20
N VAL A 117 -3.80 -11.42 -1.08
CA VAL A 117 -3.91 -12.20 0.16
C VAL A 117 -5.38 -12.22 0.55
N PRO A 118 -6.11 -13.30 0.21
CA PRO A 118 -7.50 -13.47 0.59
C PRO A 118 -7.66 -13.55 2.11
N ILE A 119 -8.77 -13.05 2.61
CA ILE A 119 -9.23 -13.24 4.00
C ILE A 119 -10.63 -13.82 3.98
N GLU A 120 -11.06 -14.42 5.10
CA GLU A 120 -12.26 -15.26 5.17
C GLU A 120 -13.52 -14.52 4.73
N SER A 121 -13.81 -13.38 5.36
CA SER A 121 -14.97 -12.54 5.06
C SER A 121 -14.82 -11.14 5.67
N ASP A 122 -15.83 -10.31 5.51
CA ASP A 122 -15.92 -9.00 6.18
C ASP A 122 -16.19 -9.11 7.70
N GLU A 123 -16.80 -10.19 8.15
CA GLU A 123 -16.98 -10.49 9.58
C GLU A 123 -15.71 -11.08 10.18
N TYR A 124 -15.10 -12.05 9.51
CA TYR A 124 -13.89 -12.75 9.95
C TYR A 124 -12.69 -12.32 9.13
N ARG A 125 -12.13 -11.15 9.48
CA ARG A 125 -11.03 -10.52 8.73
C ARG A 125 -9.67 -11.15 9.01
N CYS A 126 -9.59 -12.45 8.81
CA CYS A 126 -8.37 -13.23 8.96
C CYS A 126 -8.20 -14.20 7.79
N THR A 127 -7.01 -14.76 7.65
CA THR A 127 -6.70 -15.71 6.58
C THR A 127 -7.55 -16.97 6.67
N PRO A 128 -8.09 -17.46 5.54
CA PRO A 128 -8.89 -18.68 5.50
C PRO A 128 -8.15 -19.88 6.08
N GLU A 129 -8.86 -20.72 6.82
CA GLU A 129 -8.33 -21.92 7.47
C GLU A 129 -7.17 -21.67 8.46
N GLY A 130 -6.93 -20.42 8.88
CA GLY A 130 -5.74 -20.08 9.68
C GLY A 130 -4.42 -20.34 8.97
N LYS A 131 -4.40 -20.26 7.62
CA LYS A 131 -3.22 -20.45 6.77
C LYS A 131 -2.88 -19.17 6.04
N LEU A 132 -1.68 -18.64 6.27
CA LEU A 132 -1.22 -17.46 5.54
C LEU A 132 -0.71 -17.86 4.17
N ARG A 133 -1.39 -17.39 3.12
CA ARG A 133 -1.09 -17.70 1.71
C ARG A 133 -1.18 -16.42 0.89
N VAL A 134 -0.20 -16.21 0.03
CA VAL A 134 -0.31 -15.27 -1.07
C VAL A 134 -0.81 -16.05 -2.28
N TYR A 135 -1.81 -15.56 -2.97
CA TYR A 135 -2.25 -16.15 -4.23
C TYR A 135 -1.72 -15.35 -5.40
N GLN A 136 -1.25 -16.05 -6.41
CA GLN A 136 -0.72 -15.48 -7.64
C GLN A 136 -1.53 -15.98 -8.84
N THR A 137 -1.86 -15.10 -9.75
CA THR A 137 -2.19 -15.46 -11.14
C THR A 137 -1.05 -15.05 -12.05
N ARG A 138 -0.75 -15.85 -13.08
CA ARG A 138 0.20 -15.54 -14.16
C ARG A 138 -0.49 -15.49 -15.54
N ASN A 139 -1.80 -15.53 -15.56
CA ASN A 139 -2.62 -15.59 -16.77
C ASN A 139 -3.86 -14.69 -16.68
N ALA A 140 -3.67 -13.53 -16.04
CA ALA A 140 -4.67 -12.51 -15.90
C ALA A 140 -5.97 -13.00 -15.22
N GLY A 141 -5.84 -13.84 -14.18
CA GLY A 141 -6.96 -14.33 -13.38
C GLY A 141 -7.70 -15.56 -13.94
N LYS A 142 -7.17 -16.23 -14.97
CA LYS A 142 -7.78 -17.49 -15.44
C LYS A 142 -7.56 -18.64 -14.44
N SER A 143 -6.47 -18.59 -13.67
CA SER A 143 -6.19 -19.48 -12.55
C SER A 143 -5.36 -18.79 -11.48
N TRP A 144 -5.43 -19.30 -10.25
CA TRP A 144 -4.71 -18.80 -9.09
C TRP A 144 -3.96 -19.93 -8.41
N GLU A 145 -2.73 -19.64 -7.99
CA GLU A 145 -1.84 -20.59 -7.30
C GLU A 145 -1.48 -20.05 -5.92
N PRO A 146 -1.57 -20.87 -4.85
CA PRO A 146 -1.15 -20.48 -3.51
C PRO A 146 0.38 -20.54 -3.38
N LEU A 147 0.98 -19.46 -2.94
CA LEU A 147 2.39 -19.33 -2.61
C LEU A 147 2.52 -19.41 -1.08
N THR A 148 3.08 -20.52 -0.56
CA THR A 148 3.01 -20.85 0.86
C THR A 148 4.37 -21.13 1.51
N ARG A 149 5.41 -21.42 0.73
CA ARG A 149 6.71 -21.85 1.24
C ARG A 149 7.35 -20.76 2.12
N GLY A 150 7.52 -21.06 3.42
CA GLY A 150 8.06 -20.11 4.41
C GLY A 150 7.00 -19.25 5.10
N LEU A 151 5.72 -19.36 4.71
CA LEU A 151 4.61 -18.74 5.43
C LEU A 151 3.98 -19.72 6.42
N PRO A 152 3.50 -19.25 7.60
CA PRO A 152 2.86 -20.11 8.59
C PRO A 152 1.54 -20.69 8.05
N GLN A 153 1.40 -22.04 8.14
CA GLN A 153 0.27 -22.78 7.61
C GLN A 153 -0.63 -23.36 8.71
N LYS A 154 -0.49 -22.88 9.93
CA LYS A 154 -1.33 -23.23 11.08
C LYS A 154 -1.45 -22.05 12.02
N ASP A 155 -2.64 -21.84 12.55
CA ASP A 155 -2.95 -20.79 13.54
C ASP A 155 -2.50 -19.38 13.14
N ALA A 156 -2.44 -19.12 11.83
CA ALA A 156 -2.01 -17.86 11.25
C ALA A 156 -3.22 -16.98 10.92
N LEU A 157 -3.85 -16.42 11.94
CA LEU A 157 -5.02 -15.54 11.80
C LEU A 157 -4.56 -14.10 11.50
N GLU A 158 -4.14 -13.87 10.28
CA GLU A 158 -3.56 -12.61 9.84
C GLU A 158 -4.51 -11.80 8.94
N THR A 159 -4.36 -10.48 8.97
CA THR A 159 -5.03 -9.57 8.03
C THR A 159 -3.97 -8.75 7.30
N VAL A 160 -4.01 -8.72 5.97
CA VAL A 160 -3.21 -7.83 5.14
C VAL A 160 -4.12 -6.73 4.58
N LEU A 161 -3.79 -5.47 4.89
CA LEU A 161 -4.61 -4.32 4.50
C LEU A 161 -4.28 -3.85 3.08
N ARG A 162 -5.10 -2.92 2.55
CA ARG A 162 -5.09 -2.45 1.15
C ARG A 162 -3.74 -2.04 0.61
N ASP A 163 -2.98 -1.31 1.41
CA ASP A 163 -1.66 -0.76 1.03
C ASP A 163 -0.49 -1.53 1.64
N SER A 164 -0.77 -2.68 2.27
CA SER A 164 0.24 -3.50 2.95
C SER A 164 0.81 -4.62 2.07
N LEU A 165 0.63 -4.57 0.76
CA LEU A 165 1.25 -5.46 -0.23
C LEU A 165 1.90 -4.63 -1.33
N ALA A 166 3.16 -4.90 -1.64
CA ALA A 166 3.94 -4.18 -2.65
C ALA A 166 4.89 -5.12 -3.39
N THR A 167 5.27 -4.73 -4.61
CA THR A 167 6.36 -5.33 -5.39
C THR A 167 7.46 -4.30 -5.59
N ASP A 168 8.71 -4.73 -5.73
CA ASP A 168 9.81 -3.91 -6.23
C ASP A 168 10.01 -4.11 -7.75
N THR A 169 10.98 -3.42 -8.33
CA THR A 169 11.27 -3.44 -9.78
C THR A 169 12.56 -4.20 -10.10
N CYS A 170 13.06 -5.06 -9.21
CA CYS A 170 14.19 -5.95 -9.50
C CYS A 170 13.87 -6.90 -10.66
N SER A 171 14.89 -7.43 -11.33
CA SER A 171 14.72 -8.37 -12.46
C SER A 171 13.97 -9.64 -12.06
N SER A 172 14.23 -10.18 -10.86
CA SER A 172 13.32 -11.08 -10.14
C SER A 172 12.60 -10.23 -9.10
N ALA A 173 11.33 -9.95 -9.33
CA ALA A 173 10.59 -9.02 -8.51
C ALA A 173 10.48 -9.49 -7.04
N GLY A 174 10.92 -8.63 -6.15
CA GLY A 174 10.65 -8.78 -4.71
C GLY A 174 9.18 -8.49 -4.42
N ILE A 175 8.61 -9.26 -3.50
CA ILE A 175 7.24 -9.08 -3.03
C ILE A 175 7.25 -8.96 -1.52
N TYR A 176 6.56 -7.96 -0.99
CA TYR A 176 6.57 -7.64 0.43
C TYR A 176 5.15 -7.40 0.92
N PHE A 177 4.82 -7.96 2.08
CA PHE A 177 3.56 -7.61 2.72
C PHE A 177 3.68 -7.49 4.23
N GLY A 178 2.83 -6.64 4.79
CA GLY A 178 2.72 -6.41 6.23
C GLY A 178 1.36 -6.83 6.76
N THR A 179 1.31 -7.31 8.01
CA THR A 179 0.10 -7.77 8.67
C THR A 179 -0.33 -6.85 9.81
N ARG A 180 -1.60 -6.91 10.18
CA ARG A 180 -2.12 -6.18 11.35
C ARG A 180 -1.51 -6.65 12.67
N SER A 181 -0.95 -7.84 12.74
CA SER A 181 -0.21 -8.33 13.90
C SER A 181 1.22 -7.81 14.01
N GLY A 182 1.64 -6.91 13.10
CA GLY A 182 2.95 -6.26 13.16
C GLY A 182 4.09 -7.10 12.59
N LYS A 183 3.82 -7.99 11.63
CA LYS A 183 4.82 -8.78 10.92
C LYS A 183 4.97 -8.28 9.50
N VAL A 184 6.19 -8.29 8.98
CA VAL A 184 6.49 -8.03 7.56
C VAL A 184 7.17 -9.26 6.98
N TYR A 185 6.62 -9.76 5.89
CA TYR A 185 7.19 -10.85 5.11
C TYR A 185 7.71 -10.33 3.78
N GLY A 186 8.79 -10.95 3.30
CA GLY A 186 9.40 -10.65 2.00
C GLY A 186 9.75 -11.91 1.24
N SER A 187 9.68 -11.82 -0.08
CA SER A 187 10.16 -12.80 -1.04
C SER A 187 11.05 -12.10 -2.05
N ALA A 188 12.21 -12.65 -2.36
CA ALA A 188 13.14 -12.14 -3.38
C ALA A 188 13.08 -12.97 -4.68
N ASP A 189 12.15 -13.90 -4.79
CA ASP A 189 12.05 -14.89 -5.87
C ASP A 189 10.63 -15.01 -6.44
N GLU A 190 9.93 -13.87 -6.54
CA GLU A 190 8.57 -13.76 -7.10
C GLU A 190 7.53 -14.59 -6.33
N GLY A 191 7.72 -14.73 -5.01
CA GLY A 191 6.80 -15.45 -4.14
C GLY A 191 7.06 -16.95 -4.03
N LYS A 192 8.11 -17.50 -4.67
CA LYS A 192 8.44 -18.93 -4.57
C LYS A 192 8.85 -19.33 -3.15
N SER A 193 9.46 -18.41 -2.40
CA SER A 193 9.75 -18.57 -0.98
C SER A 193 9.64 -17.27 -0.22
N TRP A 194 9.27 -17.35 1.07
CA TRP A 194 9.01 -16.22 1.93
C TRP A 194 9.84 -16.27 3.20
N GLN A 195 10.22 -15.11 3.71
CA GLN A 195 10.89 -14.95 4.98
C GLN A 195 10.21 -13.89 5.82
N LEU A 196 10.17 -14.08 7.14
CA LEU A 196 9.80 -13.04 8.07
C LEU A 196 10.97 -12.04 8.14
N VAL A 197 10.76 -10.84 7.60
CA VAL A 197 11.75 -9.76 7.60
C VAL A 197 11.86 -9.13 8.99
N ILE A 198 10.70 -8.84 9.60
CA ILE A 198 10.61 -8.26 10.94
C ILE A 198 9.25 -8.59 11.57
N GLY A 199 9.21 -8.71 12.89
CA GLY A 199 7.99 -8.86 13.68
C GLY A 199 8.02 -7.94 14.90
N GLY A 200 6.88 -7.88 15.63
CA GLY A 200 6.74 -7.06 16.82
C GLY A 200 6.54 -5.56 16.54
N LEU A 201 6.19 -5.20 15.32
CA LEU A 201 5.80 -3.84 14.97
C LEU A 201 4.35 -3.55 15.43
N PRO A 202 3.96 -2.27 15.54
CA PRO A 202 2.53 -1.90 15.49
C PRO A 202 1.85 -2.46 14.23
N PRO A 203 0.50 -2.47 14.15
CA PRO A 203 -0.21 -2.89 12.96
C PRO A 203 0.35 -2.26 11.69
N VAL A 204 0.80 -3.07 10.73
CA VAL A 204 1.34 -2.59 9.46
C VAL A 204 0.18 -2.25 8.52
N VAL A 205 0.05 -0.99 8.18
CA VAL A 205 -1.05 -0.48 7.33
C VAL A 205 -0.59 -0.16 5.91
N CYS A 206 0.71 -0.02 5.70
CA CYS A 206 1.30 0.28 4.40
C CYS A 206 2.70 -0.33 4.27
N VAL A 207 2.98 -0.91 3.10
CA VAL A 207 4.31 -1.37 2.69
C VAL A 207 4.62 -0.73 1.34
N ARG A 208 5.85 -0.21 1.21
CA ARG A 208 6.37 0.30 -0.06
C ARG A 208 7.79 -0.22 -0.24
N ALA A 209 8.10 -0.67 -1.44
CA ALA A 209 9.43 -1.07 -1.84
C ALA A 209 10.05 0.00 -2.73
N ALA A 210 11.35 0.23 -2.57
CA ALA A 210 12.13 1.11 -3.42
C ALA A 210 13.52 0.51 -3.63
N LEU A 211 14.05 0.65 -4.85
CA LEU A 211 15.45 0.36 -5.11
C LEU A 211 16.26 1.61 -4.75
N VAL A 212 17.33 1.41 -4.00
CA VAL A 212 18.32 2.45 -3.75
C VAL A 212 19.60 2.02 -4.45
N ASP A 213 20.17 2.89 -5.29
CA ASP A 213 21.44 2.64 -5.93
C ASP A 213 22.52 2.48 -4.86
N GLY A 214 23.15 1.31 -4.84
CA GLY A 214 24.13 0.95 -3.80
C GLY A 214 25.49 1.57 -4.09
N GLU A 215 25.67 2.86 -3.82
CA GLU A 215 26.96 3.39 -3.44
C GLU A 215 26.86 3.97 -2.03
N GLY A 216 27.50 3.31 -1.12
CA GLY A 216 27.69 3.84 0.23
C GLY A 216 27.23 2.91 1.33
N SER A 217 28.21 2.35 2.01
CA SER A 217 28.04 1.77 3.34
C SER A 217 27.09 2.64 4.16
N VAL A 218 25.99 2.07 4.61
CA VAL A 218 25.14 2.70 5.62
C VAL A 218 25.99 2.94 6.85
N SER A 219 26.56 4.15 6.95
CA SER A 219 27.15 4.64 8.18
C SER A 219 26.02 4.73 9.20
N THR A 220 25.88 3.70 10.00
CA THR A 220 25.09 3.77 11.22
C THR A 220 25.75 4.81 12.12
N ARG A 221 25.36 6.08 12.00
CA ARG A 221 25.67 7.08 13.02
C ARG A 221 25.00 6.62 14.32
N ARG A 222 25.73 5.82 15.09
CA ARG A 222 25.45 5.68 16.51
C ARG A 222 25.51 7.09 17.08
N ARG A 223 24.41 7.59 17.59
CA ARG A 223 24.40 8.76 18.47
C ARG A 223 25.27 8.43 19.67
N GLY A 224 26.56 8.78 19.59
CA GLY A 224 27.50 8.70 20.69
C GLY A 224 27.03 9.64 21.80
N GLY A 225 26.88 9.09 22.98
CA GLY A 225 26.57 9.82 24.19
C GLY A 225 27.58 10.95 24.44
N ALA A 226 27.03 12.06 24.89
CA ALA A 226 27.78 13.24 25.27
C ALA A 226 28.72 12.90 26.47
N GLU A 227 30.00 12.73 26.20
CA GLU A 227 31.02 12.62 27.20
C GLU A 227 31.43 14.02 27.69
N LYS A 228 31.08 14.32 28.94
CA LYS A 228 31.47 15.55 29.63
C LYS A 228 33.00 15.59 29.81
N LYS A 229 33.70 16.37 29.00
CA LYS A 229 35.10 16.77 29.32
C LYS A 229 35.09 18.02 30.17
N ARG A 230 35.53 17.84 31.45
CA ARG A 230 35.92 18.91 32.37
C ARG A 230 37.11 19.68 31.77
N ALA A 231 36.93 20.95 31.50
CA ALA A 231 38.03 21.87 31.19
C ALA A 231 38.61 22.43 32.49
N LYS A 232 39.89 22.24 32.66
CA LYS A 232 40.73 22.88 33.69
C LYS A 232 40.89 24.36 33.38
N LYS A 233 40.68 25.19 34.44
CA LYS A 233 41.07 26.60 34.54
C LYS A 233 42.56 26.79 34.29
N ARG A 234 42.93 27.80 33.52
CA ARG A 234 44.17 28.59 33.71
C ARG A 234 43.85 30.06 33.45
N ASP A 235 44.23 30.86 34.47
CA ASP A 235 44.18 32.32 34.57
C ASP A 235 45.18 33.01 33.62
N ALA A 236 44.82 34.17 33.14
CA ALA A 236 45.65 35.40 33.03
C ALA A 236 44.83 36.38 32.11
N GLY A 237 44.34 37.45 32.56
CA GLY A 237 45.00 38.66 32.95
C GLY A 237 44.59 39.79 32.02
N SER A 238 43.89 40.83 32.59
CA SER A 238 44.05 42.25 32.32
C SER A 238 43.32 42.96 31.18
N LYS A 239 42.50 43.91 31.66
CA LYS A 239 42.35 45.34 31.32
C LYS A 239 41.24 45.81 30.36
N ARG A 240 40.33 46.52 31.02
CA ARG A 240 39.79 47.88 30.73
C ARG A 240 39.18 48.18 29.32
N ALA A 241 37.96 48.60 29.22
CA ALA A 241 37.39 49.94 29.43
C ALA A 241 35.86 49.93 29.04
N ARG A 242 35.05 50.43 29.94
CA ARG A 242 34.13 51.59 29.92
C ARG A 242 33.47 51.99 28.61
N SER A 243 32.13 51.95 28.54
CA SER A 243 31.18 53.08 28.71
C SER A 243 29.79 52.61 28.27
N LYS A 244 28.80 52.78 29.17
CA LYS A 244 27.73 53.78 29.18
C LYS A 244 26.89 53.79 27.87
N GLN A 245 25.59 53.66 27.86
CA GLN A 245 24.47 54.29 28.51
C GLN A 245 23.16 53.81 27.87
N THR A 246 22.19 53.54 28.64
CA THR A 246 20.82 54.04 28.79
C THR A 246 19.82 53.62 27.72
N ALA A 247 18.74 53.10 28.01
CA ALA A 247 17.60 53.28 28.92
C ALA A 247 16.29 53.31 28.11
N LYS A 248 15.24 52.76 28.73
CA LYS A 248 13.81 53.03 28.55
C LYS A 248 13.18 52.43 27.27
N GLY A 249 12.06 51.79 27.31
CA GLY A 249 11.07 51.62 28.34
C GLY A 249 9.75 51.13 27.74
N ARG A 250 8.91 50.56 28.60
CA ARG A 250 7.44 50.42 28.56
C ARG A 250 6.83 49.55 27.44
N ALA A 251 6.23 48.44 27.78
CA ALA A 251 4.99 48.16 28.51
C ALA A 251 3.72 48.58 27.74
N LEU A 252 2.85 47.60 27.55
CA LEU A 252 1.38 47.56 27.69
C LEU A 252 0.91 46.41 26.79
N ALA A 253 0.48 45.27 27.29
CA ALA A 253 -0.75 44.98 28.00
C ALA A 253 -2.01 45.08 27.12
N SER A 254 -2.71 43.97 27.07
CA SER A 254 -4.14 43.83 27.27
C SER A 254 -5.00 43.38 26.07
N LYS A 255 -5.54 42.18 26.25
CA LYS A 255 -6.98 41.82 26.13
C LYS A 255 -7.67 41.98 24.77
N ARG A 256 -8.02 40.94 24.15
CA ARG A 256 -9.33 40.21 24.25
C ARG A 256 -9.26 38.92 23.45
#